data_acb736cd02936a2fa13e3dea9285fdf8
#
_entry.id   acb736cd02936a2fa13e3dea9285fdf8
#
_cell.length_a   1.000
_cell.length_b   1.000
_cell.length_c   1.000
_cell.angle_alpha   90.00
_cell.angle_beta   90.00
_cell.angle_gamma   90.00
#
_symmetry.space_group_name_H-M   'P 1'
#
loop_
_entity.id
_entity.type
_entity.pdbx_description
1 polymer ?
#
loop_
_entity_poly.entity_id
_entity_poly.type
_entity_poly.pdbx_seq_one_letter_code
_entity_poly.pdbx_strand_id
1 'polypeptide(L)'
;LLMVGLLLSMVSRTMPVFLASRVIQGLGTGGLIVAIYAAIALIYPEKLRPQVFAGFAGAWVVPSLVGPGVAGLLAVTLSWHAVFALPLVAVIIAVALLYRVLAALPQSTPAPQPGYVRTLGAAVVLAGAASIINLSTHLKVPTNILVFVGACSVALLCMHPLAPAGTFLARAGTPRLVLTRGIIDMLSAAEMYLPLLLAERYQLGPTLTGLGLTVSGFAWFIGSHYQAQFGDRLSTPCVFLISTALIAAGFVVVTVTVLTGSHWWITIIGWGVTGIGMGFSYPRLSAEALSLCAETETGFIGSALQVSGSIGLRES
;
A
#
# COMPACT_ATOMS: atom_id res chain seq x y z
N LEU A 1 -11.70 -4.98 -15.43
CA LEU A 1 -10.64 -5.95 -15.10
C LEU A 1 -10.81 -6.50 -13.67
N LEU A 2 -10.85 -5.66 -12.63
CA LEU A 2 -10.98 -6.12 -11.24
C LEU A 2 -12.19 -7.04 -11.04
N MET A 3 -13.38 -6.66 -11.52
CA MET A 3 -14.59 -7.49 -11.42
C MET A 3 -14.43 -8.83 -12.13
N VAL A 4 -13.81 -8.83 -13.31
CA VAL A 4 -13.54 -10.08 -14.06
C VAL A 4 -12.62 -11.00 -13.27
N GLY A 5 -11.55 -10.45 -12.68
CA GLY A 5 -10.63 -11.23 -11.84
C GLY A 5 -11.32 -11.81 -10.59
N LEU A 6 -12.18 -11.03 -9.92
CA LEU A 6 -12.94 -11.49 -8.76
C LEU A 6 -13.93 -12.62 -9.15
N LEU A 7 -14.68 -12.46 -10.24
CA LEU A 7 -15.56 -13.49 -10.76
C LEU A 7 -14.79 -14.78 -11.10
N LEU A 8 -13.63 -14.63 -11.77
CA LEU A 8 -12.81 -15.78 -12.14
C LEU A 8 -12.27 -16.51 -10.89
N SER A 9 -11.93 -15.78 -9.81
CA SER A 9 -11.56 -16.40 -8.52
C SER A 9 -12.72 -17.19 -7.90
N MET A 10 -13.96 -16.66 -8.00
CA MET A 10 -15.15 -17.33 -7.44
C MET A 10 -15.46 -18.65 -8.15
N VAL A 11 -15.15 -18.78 -9.44
CA VAL A 11 -15.43 -19.99 -10.22
C VAL A 11 -14.20 -20.87 -10.44
N SER A 12 -13.04 -20.48 -9.91
CA SER A 12 -11.78 -21.20 -10.11
C SER A 12 -11.82 -22.58 -9.46
N ARG A 13 -11.54 -23.63 -10.25
CA ARG A 13 -11.47 -25.02 -9.76
C ARG A 13 -10.05 -25.58 -9.76
N THR A 14 -9.12 -24.83 -10.35
CA THR A 14 -7.71 -25.25 -10.46
C THR A 14 -6.79 -24.10 -10.08
N MET A 15 -5.62 -24.44 -9.53
CA MET A 15 -4.63 -23.44 -9.12
C MET A 15 -4.17 -22.51 -10.26
N PRO A 16 -3.92 -22.98 -11.49
CA PRO A 16 -3.55 -22.07 -12.58
C PRO A 16 -4.63 -21.02 -12.90
N VAL A 17 -5.91 -21.41 -12.90
CA VAL A 17 -7.03 -20.47 -13.11
C VAL A 17 -7.12 -19.47 -11.98
N PHE A 18 -6.92 -19.92 -10.73
CA PHE A 18 -6.88 -19.04 -9.58
C PHE A 18 -5.73 -18.03 -9.68
N LEU A 19 -4.51 -18.47 -10.01
CA LEU A 19 -3.35 -17.58 -10.19
C LEU A 19 -3.58 -16.57 -11.33
N ALA A 20 -4.15 -17.01 -12.48
CA ALA A 20 -4.51 -16.10 -13.56
C ALA A 20 -5.53 -15.04 -13.09
N SER A 21 -6.52 -15.44 -12.29
CA SER A 21 -7.49 -14.50 -11.72
C SER A 21 -6.83 -13.45 -10.81
N ARG A 22 -5.82 -13.85 -10.02
CA ARG A 22 -5.04 -12.92 -9.15
C ARG A 22 -4.24 -11.91 -9.97
N VAL A 23 -3.65 -12.32 -11.09
CA VAL A 23 -2.97 -11.40 -12.03
C VAL A 23 -3.96 -10.38 -12.58
N ILE A 24 -5.13 -10.82 -13.04
CA ILE A 24 -6.18 -9.92 -13.56
C ILE A 24 -6.68 -8.95 -12.45
N GLN A 25 -6.87 -9.44 -11.22
CA GLN A 25 -7.23 -8.59 -10.07
C GLN A 25 -6.15 -7.55 -9.80
N GLY A 26 -4.88 -7.94 -9.78
CA GLY A 26 -3.76 -7.03 -9.57
C GLY A 26 -3.69 -5.92 -10.60
N LEU A 27 -3.84 -6.25 -11.89
CA LEU A 27 -3.92 -5.27 -12.98
C LEU A 27 -5.14 -4.35 -12.82
N GLY A 28 -6.29 -4.90 -12.43
CA GLY A 28 -7.51 -4.13 -12.21
C GLY A 28 -7.39 -3.18 -11.01
N THR A 29 -6.82 -3.64 -9.90
CA THR A 29 -6.62 -2.83 -8.69
C THR A 29 -5.59 -1.74 -8.92
N GLY A 30 -4.46 -2.06 -9.56
CA GLY A 30 -3.43 -1.08 -9.89
C GLY A 30 -3.97 0.04 -10.77
N GLY A 31 -4.70 -0.31 -11.85
CA GLY A 31 -5.34 0.68 -12.72
C GLY A 31 -6.39 1.51 -11.99
N LEU A 32 -7.18 0.91 -11.09
CA LEU A 32 -8.18 1.62 -10.30
C LEU A 32 -7.54 2.66 -9.37
N ILE A 33 -6.46 2.30 -8.67
CA ILE A 33 -5.76 3.21 -7.76
C ILE A 33 -5.21 4.41 -8.53
N VAL A 34 -4.56 4.19 -9.68
CA VAL A 34 -4.04 5.28 -10.53
C VAL A 34 -5.18 6.19 -11.01
N ALA A 35 -6.30 5.61 -11.46
CA ALA A 35 -7.46 6.37 -11.90
C ALA A 35 -8.07 7.20 -10.75
N ILE A 36 -8.11 6.68 -9.52
CA ILE A 36 -8.59 7.42 -8.35
C ILE A 36 -7.66 8.60 -8.03
N TYR A 37 -6.34 8.43 -8.06
CA TYR A 37 -5.39 9.53 -7.84
C TYR A 37 -5.55 10.63 -8.89
N ALA A 38 -5.69 10.26 -10.17
CA ALA A 38 -5.95 11.20 -11.25
C ALA A 38 -7.28 11.94 -11.05
N ALA A 39 -8.35 11.22 -10.70
CA ALA A 39 -9.67 11.81 -10.45
C ALA A 39 -9.63 12.79 -9.26
N ILE A 40 -8.90 12.48 -8.18
CA ILE A 40 -8.74 13.39 -7.03
C ILE A 40 -8.05 14.68 -7.47
N ALA A 41 -6.98 14.58 -8.26
CA ALA A 41 -6.26 15.76 -8.75
C ALA A 41 -7.13 16.66 -9.65
N LEU A 42 -8.05 16.06 -10.42
CA LEU A 42 -8.96 16.78 -11.32
C LEU A 42 -10.17 17.39 -10.60
N ILE A 43 -10.75 16.68 -9.64
CA ILE A 43 -12.04 17.06 -9.02
C ILE A 43 -11.83 17.96 -7.80
N TYR A 44 -10.80 17.68 -6.99
CA TYR A 44 -10.63 18.35 -5.70
C TYR A 44 -9.57 19.45 -5.73
N PRO A 45 -9.90 20.65 -5.18
CA PRO A 45 -8.90 21.71 -4.96
C PRO A 45 -7.76 21.22 -4.08
N GLU A 46 -6.56 21.76 -4.25
CA GLU A 46 -5.36 21.35 -3.52
C GLU A 46 -5.56 21.27 -1.99
N LYS A 47 -6.25 22.26 -1.42
CA LYS A 47 -6.53 22.34 0.01
C LYS A 47 -7.35 21.17 0.56
N LEU A 48 -8.19 20.53 -0.26
CA LEU A 48 -9.05 19.42 0.16
C LEU A 48 -8.40 18.04 -0.09
N ARG A 49 -7.37 17.95 -0.93
CA ARG A 49 -6.70 16.69 -1.26
C ARG A 49 -6.20 15.91 -0.03
N PRO A 50 -5.57 16.56 0.99
CA PRO A 50 -5.16 15.83 2.20
C PRO A 50 -6.33 15.19 2.95
N GLN A 51 -7.49 15.86 3.00
CA GLN A 51 -8.69 15.33 3.65
C GLN A 51 -9.26 14.12 2.89
N VAL A 52 -9.25 14.16 1.55
CA VAL A 52 -9.68 13.03 0.71
C VAL A 52 -8.74 11.83 0.91
N PHE A 53 -7.42 12.06 0.95
CA PHE A 53 -6.45 11.00 1.21
C PHE A 53 -6.55 10.44 2.64
N ALA A 54 -6.88 11.27 3.63
CA ALA A 54 -7.19 10.79 4.98
C ALA A 54 -8.45 9.90 5.02
N GLY A 55 -9.45 10.21 4.18
CA GLY A 55 -10.62 9.36 3.97
C GLY A 55 -10.25 7.96 3.48
N PHE A 56 -9.22 7.83 2.64
CA PHE A 56 -8.71 6.50 2.24
C PHE A 56 -8.15 5.70 3.40
N ALA A 57 -7.45 6.34 4.35
CA ALA A 57 -6.98 5.65 5.54
C ALA A 57 -8.17 5.06 6.33
N GLY A 58 -9.27 5.81 6.48
CA GLY A 58 -10.50 5.30 7.07
C GLY A 58 -11.12 4.13 6.29
N ALA A 59 -11.09 4.21 4.95
CA ALA A 59 -11.58 3.14 4.08
C ALA A 59 -10.77 1.84 4.19
N TRP A 60 -9.51 1.90 4.61
CA TRP A 60 -8.70 0.71 4.91
C TRP A 60 -9.00 0.10 6.28
N VAL A 61 -9.32 0.93 7.29
CA VAL A 61 -9.58 0.47 8.66
C VAL A 61 -10.82 -0.43 8.72
N VAL A 62 -11.91 -0.06 8.07
CA VAL A 62 -13.16 -0.84 8.13
C VAL A 62 -12.97 -2.27 7.59
N PRO A 63 -12.42 -2.48 6.39
CA PRO A 63 -12.14 -3.83 5.89
C PRO A 63 -11.12 -4.60 6.74
N SER A 64 -10.10 -3.94 7.30
CA SER A 64 -9.11 -4.63 8.13
C SER A 64 -9.68 -5.14 9.45
N LEU A 65 -10.67 -4.43 9.99
CA LEU A 65 -11.32 -4.81 11.26
C LEU A 65 -12.38 -5.91 11.06
N VAL A 66 -13.21 -5.76 10.03
CA VAL A 66 -14.38 -6.64 9.80
C VAL A 66 -14.06 -7.77 8.82
N GLY A 67 -13.14 -7.52 7.88
CA GLY A 67 -12.81 -8.42 6.77
C GLY A 67 -12.44 -9.84 7.19
N PRO A 68 -11.47 -10.04 8.10
CA PRO A 68 -11.06 -11.38 8.52
C PRO A 68 -12.22 -12.19 9.14
N GLY A 69 -13.05 -11.54 9.96
CA GLY A 69 -14.21 -12.19 10.57
C GLY A 69 -15.25 -12.62 9.55
N VAL A 70 -15.60 -11.72 8.63
CA VAL A 70 -16.58 -12.01 7.56
C VAL A 70 -16.01 -13.05 6.59
N ALA A 71 -14.75 -12.93 6.20
CA ALA A 71 -14.09 -13.89 5.30
C ALA A 71 -14.04 -15.28 5.93
N GLY A 72 -13.69 -15.38 7.20
CA GLY A 72 -13.70 -16.65 7.95
C GLY A 72 -15.10 -17.27 8.02
N LEU A 73 -16.12 -16.47 8.31
CA LEU A 73 -17.52 -16.93 8.33
C LEU A 73 -17.94 -17.44 6.94
N LEU A 74 -17.69 -16.71 5.88
CA LEU A 74 -18.02 -17.12 4.50
C LEU A 74 -17.28 -18.39 4.08
N ALA A 75 -16.00 -18.52 4.46
CA ALA A 75 -15.21 -19.69 4.13
C ALA A 75 -15.73 -20.97 4.80
N VAL A 76 -16.20 -20.86 6.05
CA VAL A 76 -16.73 -22.01 6.82
C VAL A 76 -18.16 -22.34 6.43
N THR A 77 -19.02 -21.34 6.21
CA THR A 77 -20.46 -21.55 5.97
C THR A 77 -20.79 -21.88 4.52
N LEU A 78 -20.05 -21.33 3.56
CA LEU A 78 -20.29 -21.50 2.14
C LEU A 78 -19.10 -22.18 1.44
N SER A 79 -18.05 -21.43 1.18
CA SER A 79 -16.78 -21.91 0.64
C SER A 79 -15.74 -20.79 0.65
N TRP A 80 -14.46 -21.14 0.52
CA TRP A 80 -13.41 -20.13 0.38
C TRP A 80 -13.58 -19.26 -0.88
N HIS A 81 -14.24 -19.77 -1.92
CA HIS A 81 -14.57 -19.01 -3.13
C HIS A 81 -15.55 -17.86 -2.85
N ALA A 82 -16.48 -18.05 -1.91
CA ALA A 82 -17.45 -17.03 -1.53
C ALA A 82 -16.82 -15.77 -0.92
N VAL A 83 -15.61 -15.87 -0.38
CA VAL A 83 -14.87 -14.73 0.15
C VAL A 83 -14.65 -13.65 -0.92
N PHE A 84 -14.50 -14.03 -2.20
CA PHE A 84 -14.34 -13.11 -3.32
C PHE A 84 -15.64 -12.40 -3.72
N ALA A 85 -16.78 -12.86 -3.26
CA ALA A 85 -18.05 -12.19 -3.50
C ALA A 85 -18.15 -10.86 -2.78
N LEU A 86 -17.57 -10.76 -1.57
CA LEU A 86 -17.63 -9.54 -0.76
C LEU A 86 -17.00 -8.33 -1.47
N PRO A 87 -15.74 -8.38 -1.90
CA PRO A 87 -15.15 -7.28 -2.67
C PRO A 87 -15.82 -7.07 -4.04
N LEU A 88 -16.35 -8.12 -4.67
CA LEU A 88 -17.09 -7.98 -5.93
C LEU A 88 -18.34 -7.12 -5.74
N VAL A 89 -19.16 -7.41 -4.73
CA VAL A 89 -20.35 -6.61 -4.41
C VAL A 89 -19.97 -5.17 -4.07
N ALA A 90 -18.92 -4.97 -3.27
CA ALA A 90 -18.43 -3.63 -2.95
C ALA A 90 -18.02 -2.85 -4.22
N VAL A 91 -17.32 -3.48 -5.16
CA VAL A 91 -16.91 -2.83 -6.43
C VAL A 91 -18.12 -2.53 -7.29
N ILE A 92 -19.13 -3.42 -7.38
CA ILE A 92 -20.38 -3.18 -8.14
C ILE A 92 -21.10 -1.95 -7.56
N ILE A 93 -21.26 -1.90 -6.25
CA ILE A 93 -21.89 -0.74 -5.56
C ILE A 93 -21.10 0.53 -5.84
N ALA A 94 -19.77 0.50 -5.70
CA ALA A 94 -18.92 1.65 -5.95
C ALA A 94 -19.05 2.16 -7.40
N VAL A 95 -19.04 1.26 -8.38
CA VAL A 95 -19.24 1.61 -9.81
C VAL A 95 -20.62 2.22 -10.02
N ALA A 96 -21.67 1.65 -9.44
CA ALA A 96 -23.04 2.16 -9.57
C ALA A 96 -23.18 3.58 -8.99
N LEU A 97 -22.56 3.83 -7.82
CA LEU A 97 -22.58 5.14 -7.16
C LEU A 97 -21.77 6.20 -7.93
N LEU A 98 -20.62 5.79 -8.46
CA LEU A 98 -19.68 6.70 -9.14
C LEU A 98 -19.95 6.86 -10.61
N TYR A 99 -20.82 6.04 -11.22
CA TYR A 99 -21.04 6.01 -12.67
C TYR A 99 -21.34 7.41 -13.26
N ARG A 100 -22.25 8.15 -12.65
CA ARG A 100 -22.63 9.49 -13.13
C ARG A 100 -21.47 10.49 -13.04
N VAL A 101 -20.68 10.42 -11.99
CA VAL A 101 -19.50 11.29 -11.78
C VAL A 101 -18.40 10.94 -12.80
N LEU A 102 -18.12 9.66 -12.96
CA LEU A 102 -17.10 9.18 -13.90
C LEU A 102 -17.48 9.46 -15.36
N ALA A 103 -18.76 9.34 -15.70
CA ALA A 103 -19.25 9.66 -17.05
C ALA A 103 -19.19 11.17 -17.38
N ALA A 104 -19.23 12.03 -16.37
CA ALA A 104 -19.11 13.48 -16.52
C ALA A 104 -17.67 14.00 -16.59
N LEU A 105 -16.68 13.14 -16.27
CA LEU A 105 -15.27 13.54 -16.36
C LEU A 105 -14.86 13.77 -17.82
N PRO A 106 -14.03 14.78 -18.10
CA PRO A 106 -13.49 15.01 -19.42
C PRO A 106 -12.77 13.75 -19.91
N GLN A 107 -13.20 13.21 -21.05
CA GLN A 107 -12.49 12.12 -21.68
C GLN A 107 -11.23 12.69 -22.36
N SER A 108 -10.12 12.70 -21.63
CA SER A 108 -8.82 12.95 -22.24
C SER A 108 -8.40 11.69 -22.98
N THR A 109 -8.26 11.76 -24.29
CA THR A 109 -7.53 10.74 -25.06
C THR A 109 -6.07 10.83 -24.62
N PRO A 110 -5.52 9.79 -23.95
CA PRO A 110 -4.12 9.82 -23.57
C PRO A 110 -3.28 9.86 -24.83
N ALA A 111 -2.54 10.96 -25.06
CA ALA A 111 -1.50 10.94 -26.07
C ALA A 111 -0.47 9.85 -25.66
N PRO A 112 -0.06 8.97 -26.59
CA PRO A 112 0.96 7.97 -26.32
C PRO A 112 2.23 8.69 -25.82
N GLN A 113 2.57 8.52 -24.57
CA GLN A 113 3.80 9.13 -24.05
C GLN A 113 5.01 8.37 -24.61
N PRO A 114 6.05 9.08 -25.06
CA PRO A 114 7.29 8.46 -25.51
C PRO A 114 7.84 7.58 -24.37
N GLY A 115 8.13 6.31 -24.67
CA GLY A 115 8.67 5.37 -23.67
C GLY A 115 7.63 4.51 -22.94
N TYR A 116 6.33 4.60 -23.27
CA TYR A 116 5.27 3.77 -22.65
C TYR A 116 5.61 2.28 -22.64
N VAL A 117 6.12 1.73 -23.76
CA VAL A 117 6.50 0.31 -23.86
C VAL A 117 7.61 -0.04 -22.88
N ARG A 118 8.60 0.84 -22.70
CA ARG A 118 9.70 0.67 -21.74
C ARG A 118 9.19 0.68 -20.30
N THR A 119 8.30 1.59 -19.97
CA THR A 119 7.68 1.70 -18.64
C THR A 119 6.83 0.47 -18.34
N LEU A 120 6.02 0.01 -19.30
CA LEU A 120 5.22 -1.21 -19.15
C LEU A 120 6.10 -2.44 -19.01
N GLY A 121 7.14 -2.57 -19.83
CA GLY A 121 8.12 -3.66 -19.72
C GLY A 121 8.81 -3.68 -18.36
N ALA A 122 9.24 -2.51 -17.87
CA ALA A 122 9.85 -2.38 -16.54
C ALA A 122 8.87 -2.78 -15.42
N ALA A 123 7.60 -2.43 -15.52
CA ALA A 123 6.57 -2.80 -14.55
C ALA A 123 6.34 -4.33 -14.52
N VAL A 124 6.33 -4.98 -15.69
CA VAL A 124 6.19 -6.45 -15.78
C VAL A 124 7.42 -7.15 -15.19
N VAL A 125 8.63 -6.68 -15.53
CA VAL A 125 9.87 -7.25 -14.98
C VAL A 125 9.96 -7.03 -13.47
N LEU A 126 9.53 -5.85 -12.97
CA LEU A 126 9.47 -5.57 -11.53
C LEU A 126 8.51 -6.52 -10.81
N ALA A 127 7.32 -6.78 -11.38
CA ALA A 127 6.37 -7.73 -10.82
C ALA A 127 6.94 -9.16 -10.81
N GLY A 128 7.66 -9.55 -11.87
CA GLY A 128 8.41 -10.81 -11.93
C GLY A 128 9.50 -10.90 -10.86
N ALA A 129 10.31 -9.86 -10.71
CA ALA A 129 11.38 -9.80 -9.70
C ALA A 129 10.80 -9.90 -8.29
N ALA A 130 9.69 -9.20 -7.97
CA ALA A 130 9.01 -9.31 -6.70
C ALA A 130 8.49 -10.75 -6.43
N SER A 131 7.99 -11.44 -7.45
CA SER A 131 7.59 -12.85 -7.33
C SER A 131 8.79 -13.79 -7.10
N ILE A 132 9.92 -13.52 -7.74
CA ILE A 132 11.16 -14.29 -7.54
C ILE A 132 11.73 -14.06 -6.14
N ILE A 133 11.67 -12.85 -5.59
CA ILE A 133 12.06 -12.55 -4.20
C ILE A 133 11.30 -13.46 -3.25
N ASN A 134 9.98 -13.55 -3.39
CA ASN A 134 9.14 -14.44 -2.60
C ASN A 134 9.55 -15.92 -2.76
N LEU A 135 9.73 -16.37 -3.99
CA LEU A 135 10.07 -17.76 -4.26
C LEU A 135 11.47 -18.12 -3.74
N SER A 136 12.39 -17.15 -3.66
CA SER A 136 13.77 -17.39 -3.19
C SER A 136 13.82 -17.89 -1.75
N THR A 137 12.84 -17.57 -0.91
CA THR A 137 12.76 -18.03 0.50
C THR A 137 12.63 -19.55 0.62
N HIS A 138 12.11 -20.22 -0.42
CA HIS A 138 11.97 -21.68 -0.46
C HIS A 138 13.22 -22.40 -0.99
N LEU A 139 14.23 -21.67 -1.44
CA LEU A 139 15.48 -22.24 -1.96
C LEU A 139 16.47 -22.50 -0.82
N LYS A 140 17.39 -23.45 -1.05
CA LYS A 140 18.46 -23.74 -0.08
C LYS A 140 19.59 -22.70 -0.16
N VAL A 141 20.23 -22.43 0.98
CA VAL A 141 21.48 -21.64 1.05
C VAL A 141 22.60 -22.36 0.30
N PRO A 142 23.44 -21.69 -0.53
CA PRO A 142 23.50 -20.24 -0.76
C PRO A 142 22.66 -19.73 -1.93
N THR A 143 21.94 -20.60 -2.64
CA THR A 143 21.19 -20.25 -3.86
C THR A 143 20.09 -19.21 -3.57
N ASN A 144 19.43 -19.32 -2.41
CA ASN A 144 18.42 -18.35 -1.98
C ASN A 144 18.99 -16.93 -1.91
N ILE A 145 20.19 -16.74 -1.35
CA ILE A 145 20.82 -15.43 -1.21
C ILE A 145 21.15 -14.85 -2.59
N LEU A 146 21.71 -15.66 -3.49
CA LEU A 146 22.06 -15.23 -4.84
C LEU A 146 20.81 -14.80 -5.63
N VAL A 147 19.75 -15.61 -5.58
CA VAL A 147 18.48 -15.32 -6.27
C VAL A 147 17.81 -14.08 -5.67
N PHE A 148 17.78 -13.95 -4.34
CA PHE A 148 17.25 -12.79 -3.64
C PHE A 148 17.99 -11.51 -4.04
N VAL A 149 19.30 -11.48 -3.93
CA VAL A 149 20.12 -10.31 -4.28
C VAL A 149 19.99 -9.97 -5.77
N GLY A 150 20.00 -10.98 -6.64
CA GLY A 150 19.77 -10.78 -8.08
C GLY A 150 18.39 -10.17 -8.37
N ALA A 151 17.35 -10.71 -7.78
CA ALA A 151 15.99 -10.19 -7.96
C ALA A 151 15.79 -8.76 -7.38
N CYS A 152 16.38 -8.47 -6.21
CA CYS A 152 16.42 -7.12 -5.66
C CYS A 152 17.15 -6.14 -6.57
N SER A 153 18.27 -6.53 -7.15
CA SER A 153 19.02 -5.70 -8.09
C SER A 153 18.21 -5.40 -9.35
N VAL A 154 17.53 -6.40 -9.90
CA VAL A 154 16.61 -6.23 -11.05
C VAL A 154 15.45 -5.31 -10.68
N ALA A 155 14.84 -5.49 -9.51
CA ALA A 155 13.76 -4.64 -9.03
C ALA A 155 14.20 -3.16 -8.93
N LEU A 156 15.37 -2.88 -8.35
CA LEU A 156 15.95 -1.54 -8.25
C LEU A 156 16.22 -0.92 -9.63
N LEU A 157 16.76 -1.69 -10.58
CA LEU A 157 16.99 -1.21 -11.94
C LEU A 157 15.67 -0.88 -12.66
N CYS A 158 14.64 -1.71 -12.48
CA CYS A 158 13.32 -1.50 -13.06
C CYS A 158 12.58 -0.30 -12.45
N MET A 159 12.91 0.09 -11.23
CA MET A 159 12.36 1.31 -10.62
C MET A 159 12.79 2.60 -11.33
N HIS A 160 13.96 2.60 -11.98
CA HIS A 160 14.49 3.80 -12.62
C HIS A 160 13.54 4.42 -13.67
N PRO A 161 12.93 3.67 -14.62
CA PRO A 161 11.96 4.20 -15.55
C PRO A 161 10.54 4.39 -14.95
N LEU A 162 10.25 3.82 -13.77
CA LEU A 162 8.96 3.87 -13.09
C LEU A 162 8.86 5.01 -12.08
N ALA A 163 9.98 5.64 -11.74
CA ALA A 163 10.06 6.75 -10.80
C ALA A 163 10.56 8.04 -11.49
N PRO A 164 10.20 9.22 -10.97
CA PRO A 164 10.68 10.49 -11.50
C PRO A 164 12.20 10.55 -11.51
N ALA A 165 12.77 11.23 -12.51
CA ALA A 165 14.21 11.39 -12.64
C ALA A 165 14.82 12.06 -11.40
N GLY A 166 15.82 11.42 -10.78
CA GLY A 166 16.49 11.92 -9.57
C GLY A 166 15.88 11.41 -8.26
N THR A 167 14.92 10.46 -8.29
CA THR A 167 14.33 9.85 -7.09
C THR A 167 15.40 9.22 -6.20
N PHE A 168 16.30 8.41 -6.76
CA PHE A 168 17.39 7.77 -5.98
C PHE A 168 18.45 8.77 -5.48
N LEU A 169 18.50 9.98 -6.01
CA LEU A 169 19.37 11.06 -5.56
C LEU A 169 18.66 12.04 -4.62
N ALA A 170 17.44 11.72 -4.19
CA ALA A 170 16.59 12.56 -3.34
C ALA A 170 16.48 14.01 -3.83
N ARG A 171 16.45 14.25 -5.16
CA ARG A 171 16.34 15.60 -5.71
C ARG A 171 15.07 16.29 -5.20
N ALA A 172 15.16 17.58 -4.95
CA ALA A 172 14.05 18.38 -4.44
C ALA A 172 12.79 18.28 -5.32
N GLY A 173 11.63 18.37 -4.72
CA GLY A 173 10.33 18.24 -5.38
C GLY A 173 9.79 16.81 -5.37
N THR A 174 9.03 16.46 -6.39
CA THR A 174 8.35 15.16 -6.53
C THR A 174 9.28 13.94 -6.35
N PRO A 175 10.54 13.94 -6.89
CA PRO A 175 11.44 12.80 -6.69
C PRO A 175 11.71 12.46 -5.22
N ARG A 176 11.92 13.48 -4.38
CA ARG A 176 12.14 13.32 -2.94
C ARG A 176 10.90 12.74 -2.26
N LEU A 177 9.71 13.19 -2.65
CA LEU A 177 8.46 12.71 -2.07
C LEU A 177 8.21 11.24 -2.42
N VAL A 178 8.47 10.84 -3.67
CA VAL A 178 8.37 9.43 -4.09
C VAL A 178 9.36 8.56 -3.32
N LEU A 179 10.60 9.00 -3.13
CA LEU A 179 11.59 8.28 -2.32
C LEU A 179 11.14 8.15 -0.86
N THR A 180 10.67 9.27 -0.26
CA THR A 180 10.17 9.28 1.11
C THR A 180 8.99 8.31 1.26
N ARG A 181 8.09 8.28 0.29
CA ARG A 181 6.98 7.31 0.26
C ARG A 181 7.48 5.88 0.26
N GLY A 182 8.42 5.54 -0.62
CA GLY A 182 9.01 4.20 -0.69
C GLY A 182 9.69 3.78 0.61
N ILE A 183 10.40 4.68 1.28
CA ILE A 183 11.02 4.40 2.59
C ILE A 183 9.95 4.12 3.66
N ILE A 184 8.90 4.93 3.75
CA ILE A 184 7.82 4.73 4.70
C ILE A 184 7.11 3.40 4.43
N ASP A 185 6.82 3.08 3.16
CA ASP A 185 6.18 1.84 2.77
C ASP A 185 7.07 0.62 3.09
N MET A 186 8.39 0.72 2.90
CA MET A 186 9.33 -0.33 3.28
C MET A 186 9.36 -0.55 4.80
N LEU A 187 9.29 0.52 5.59
CA LEU A 187 9.19 0.41 7.05
C LEU A 187 7.85 -0.18 7.48
N SER A 188 6.75 0.14 6.77
CA SER A 188 5.43 -0.41 7.07
C SER A 188 5.33 -1.90 6.74
N ALA A 189 6.16 -2.43 5.84
CA ALA A 189 6.21 -3.86 5.55
C ALA A 189 6.57 -4.70 6.78
N ALA A 190 7.29 -4.14 7.76
CA ALA A 190 7.57 -4.81 9.03
C ALA A 190 6.29 -5.19 9.82
N GLU A 191 5.14 -4.56 9.51
CA GLU A 191 3.84 -4.91 10.09
C GLU A 191 3.45 -6.37 9.84
N MET A 192 3.84 -6.94 8.73
CA MET A 192 3.55 -8.35 8.40
C MET A 192 4.17 -9.33 9.39
N TYR A 193 5.30 -8.95 10.00
CA TYR A 193 5.99 -9.78 11.00
C TYR A 193 5.46 -9.58 12.42
N LEU A 194 4.62 -8.57 12.66
CA LEU A 194 4.08 -8.29 13.99
C LEU A 194 3.27 -9.47 14.57
N PRO A 195 2.35 -10.11 13.82
CA PRO A 195 1.64 -11.29 14.34
C PRO A 195 2.59 -12.45 14.65
N LEU A 196 3.58 -12.69 13.80
CA LEU A 196 4.58 -13.74 14.01
C LEU A 196 5.42 -13.45 15.26
N LEU A 197 5.90 -12.22 15.43
CA LEU A 197 6.61 -11.78 16.63
C LEU A 197 5.78 -12.02 17.90
N LEU A 198 4.51 -11.64 17.88
CA LEU A 198 3.61 -11.81 19.02
C LEU A 198 3.31 -13.28 19.31
N ALA A 199 3.16 -14.10 18.26
CA ALA A 199 2.92 -15.54 18.42
C ALA A 199 4.16 -16.27 18.92
N GLU A 200 5.34 -16.06 18.32
CA GLU A 200 6.54 -16.84 18.64
C GLU A 200 7.22 -16.35 19.92
N ARG A 201 7.35 -15.03 20.08
CA ARG A 201 8.08 -14.46 21.24
C ARG A 201 7.25 -14.46 22.51
N TYR A 202 5.95 -14.22 22.39
CA TYR A 202 5.04 -14.08 23.54
C TYR A 202 4.02 -15.21 23.66
N GLN A 203 4.05 -16.20 22.75
CA GLN A 203 3.14 -17.36 22.73
C GLN A 203 1.65 -16.96 22.73
N LEU A 204 1.31 -15.87 22.05
CA LEU A 204 -0.06 -15.37 22.00
C LEU A 204 -0.87 -16.13 20.94
N GLY A 205 -2.14 -16.37 21.27
CA GLY A 205 -3.09 -16.97 20.34
C GLY A 205 -3.49 -16.05 19.19
N PRO A 206 -4.11 -16.59 18.11
CA PRO A 206 -4.44 -15.83 16.88
C PRO A 206 -5.26 -14.57 17.12
N THR A 207 -6.15 -14.56 18.10
CA THR A 207 -6.98 -13.39 18.43
C THR A 207 -6.16 -12.20 18.91
N LEU A 208 -5.19 -12.44 19.82
CA LEU A 208 -4.35 -11.37 20.36
C LEU A 208 -3.29 -10.90 19.35
N THR A 209 -2.78 -11.81 18.52
CA THR A 209 -1.86 -11.44 17.43
C THR A 209 -2.55 -10.58 16.38
N GLY A 210 -3.81 -10.90 16.03
CA GLY A 210 -4.64 -10.09 15.14
C GLY A 210 -4.99 -8.70 15.71
N LEU A 211 -5.11 -8.58 17.03
CA LEU A 211 -5.35 -7.30 17.71
C LEU A 211 -4.24 -6.28 17.41
N GLY A 212 -2.99 -6.75 17.29
CA GLY A 212 -1.86 -5.89 16.93
C GLY A 212 -2.08 -5.17 15.58
N LEU A 213 -2.55 -5.88 14.57
CA LEU A 213 -2.87 -5.30 13.25
C LEU A 213 -4.05 -4.34 13.32
N THR A 214 -5.08 -4.67 14.11
CA THR A 214 -6.24 -3.80 14.32
C THR A 214 -5.84 -2.47 14.95
N VAL A 215 -5.01 -2.52 16.00
CA VAL A 215 -4.49 -1.32 16.68
C VAL A 215 -3.64 -0.49 15.72
N SER A 216 -2.80 -1.11 14.90
CA SER A 216 -2.01 -0.43 13.88
C SER A 216 -2.87 0.31 12.87
N GLY A 217 -3.86 -0.37 12.26
CA GLY A 217 -4.76 0.24 11.29
C GLY A 217 -5.54 1.42 11.87
N PHE A 218 -6.02 1.27 13.11
CA PHE A 218 -6.72 2.35 13.81
C PHE A 218 -5.79 3.53 14.14
N ALA A 219 -4.59 3.25 14.59
CA ALA A 219 -3.56 4.26 14.86
C ALA A 219 -3.17 5.03 13.58
N TRP A 220 -3.04 4.33 12.46
CA TRP A 220 -2.84 4.94 11.15
C TRP A 220 -3.98 5.89 10.76
N PHE A 221 -5.22 5.47 10.96
CA PHE A 221 -6.39 6.32 10.71
C PHE A 221 -6.36 7.58 11.58
N ILE A 222 -6.05 7.45 12.87
CA ILE A 222 -5.90 8.59 13.80
C ILE A 222 -4.85 9.56 13.25
N GLY A 223 -3.65 9.08 12.91
CA GLY A 223 -2.58 9.91 12.36
C GLY A 223 -3.01 10.67 11.10
N SER A 224 -3.67 9.97 10.16
CA SER A 224 -4.17 10.57 8.91
C SER A 224 -5.25 11.62 9.17
N HIS A 225 -6.16 11.35 10.11
CA HIS A 225 -7.24 12.26 10.45
C HIS A 225 -6.71 13.55 11.10
N TYR A 226 -5.80 13.44 12.06
CA TYR A 226 -5.16 14.60 12.67
C TYR A 226 -4.37 15.44 11.65
N GLN A 227 -3.65 14.78 10.75
CA GLN A 227 -2.93 15.47 9.69
C GLN A 227 -3.88 16.24 8.77
N ALA A 228 -5.01 15.63 8.39
CA ALA A 228 -6.00 16.29 7.53
C ALA A 228 -6.67 17.51 8.20
N GLN A 229 -6.88 17.47 9.52
CA GLN A 229 -7.50 18.58 10.25
C GLN A 229 -6.52 19.71 10.61
N PHE A 230 -5.31 19.37 10.99
CA PHE A 230 -4.34 20.31 11.54
C PHE A 230 -3.10 20.53 10.67
N GLY A 231 -2.95 19.74 9.61
CA GLY A 231 -1.78 19.76 8.74
C GLY A 231 -1.53 21.10 8.07
N ASP A 232 -2.58 21.87 7.79
CA ASP A 232 -2.45 23.22 7.19
C ASP A 232 -1.77 24.23 8.12
N ARG A 233 -1.73 23.96 9.44
CA ARG A 233 -1.04 24.78 10.44
C ARG A 233 0.46 24.46 10.52
N LEU A 234 0.89 23.36 9.92
CA LEU A 234 2.26 22.87 9.97
C LEU A 234 2.91 22.95 8.58
N SER A 235 4.16 23.36 8.56
CA SER A 235 4.94 23.27 7.32
C SER A 235 5.22 21.82 6.94
N THR A 236 5.35 21.51 5.67
CA THR A 236 5.66 20.16 5.18
C THR A 236 6.89 19.53 5.85
N PRO A 237 8.01 20.24 6.04
CA PRO A 237 9.15 19.68 6.79
C PRO A 237 8.80 19.32 8.23
N CYS A 238 7.95 20.10 8.89
CA CYS A 238 7.51 19.83 10.26
C CYS A 238 6.66 18.54 10.33
N VAL A 239 5.74 18.36 9.39
CA VAL A 239 4.94 17.13 9.28
C VAL A 239 5.84 15.91 9.13
N PHE A 240 6.83 15.95 8.24
CA PHE A 240 7.75 14.84 8.05
C PHE A 240 8.67 14.59 9.24
N LEU A 241 9.11 15.64 9.94
CA LEU A 241 9.90 15.50 11.16
C LEU A 241 9.11 14.80 12.26
N ILE A 242 7.86 15.24 12.51
CA ILE A 242 6.97 14.60 13.49
C ILE A 242 6.71 13.14 13.11
N SER A 243 6.38 12.86 11.85
CA SER A 243 6.17 11.51 11.37
C SER A 243 7.38 10.62 11.59
N THR A 244 8.56 11.08 11.20
CA THR A 244 9.80 10.32 11.35
C THR A 244 10.12 10.08 12.82
N ALA A 245 9.93 11.08 13.69
CA ALA A 245 10.12 10.94 15.12
C ALA A 245 9.18 9.90 15.75
N LEU A 246 7.89 9.91 15.37
CA LEU A 246 6.91 8.92 15.82
C LEU A 246 7.24 7.51 15.33
N ILE A 247 7.58 7.36 14.04
CA ILE A 247 7.98 6.07 13.48
C ILE A 247 9.22 5.54 14.22
N ALA A 248 10.26 6.36 14.38
CA ALA A 248 11.48 5.96 15.08
C ALA A 248 11.21 5.61 16.54
N ALA A 249 10.41 6.41 17.25
CA ALA A 249 10.05 6.14 18.64
C ALA A 249 9.31 4.81 18.78
N GLY A 250 8.35 4.53 17.89
CA GLY A 250 7.62 3.27 17.88
C GLY A 250 8.54 2.06 17.65
N PHE A 251 9.44 2.13 16.66
CA PHE A 251 10.43 1.08 16.42
C PHE A 251 11.37 0.87 17.62
N VAL A 252 11.82 1.96 18.27
CA VAL A 252 12.64 1.87 19.49
C VAL A 252 11.88 1.16 20.60
N VAL A 253 10.60 1.53 20.83
CA VAL A 253 9.76 0.88 21.84
C VAL A 253 9.61 -0.62 21.54
N VAL A 254 9.30 -1.00 20.30
CA VAL A 254 9.19 -2.42 19.91
C VAL A 254 10.51 -3.14 20.14
N THR A 255 11.61 -2.58 19.67
CA THR A 255 12.94 -3.21 19.80
C THR A 255 13.33 -3.39 21.26
N VAL A 256 13.20 -2.34 22.08
CA VAL A 256 13.51 -2.42 23.52
C VAL A 256 12.64 -3.45 24.22
N THR A 257 11.32 -3.49 23.91
CA THR A 257 10.38 -4.45 24.51
C THR A 257 10.78 -5.89 24.20
N VAL A 258 11.17 -6.16 22.96
CA VAL A 258 11.62 -7.49 22.53
C VAL A 258 12.93 -7.90 23.20
N LEU A 259 13.90 -6.98 23.26
CA LEU A 259 15.22 -7.25 23.85
C LEU A 259 15.14 -7.44 25.37
N THR A 260 14.33 -6.67 26.07
CA THR A 260 14.18 -6.75 27.52
C THR A 260 13.20 -7.85 27.98
N GLY A 261 12.47 -8.48 27.06
CA GLY A 261 11.43 -9.44 27.41
C GLY A 261 10.24 -8.82 28.15
N SER A 262 10.01 -7.52 27.96
CA SER A 262 8.89 -6.81 28.58
C SER A 262 7.53 -7.29 28.06
N HIS A 263 6.44 -6.77 28.61
CA HIS A 263 5.10 -7.24 28.29
C HIS A 263 4.71 -7.00 26.82
N TRP A 264 4.05 -7.97 26.21
CA TRP A 264 3.62 -7.97 24.80
C TRP A 264 2.77 -6.75 24.38
N TRP A 265 1.92 -6.23 25.27
CA TRP A 265 1.06 -5.08 24.98
C TRP A 265 1.87 -3.78 24.72
N ILE A 266 3.09 -3.67 25.27
CA ILE A 266 3.99 -2.55 24.99
C ILE A 266 4.45 -2.59 23.54
N THR A 267 4.69 -3.80 22.99
CA THR A 267 4.99 -4.00 21.55
C THR A 267 3.84 -3.48 20.68
N ILE A 268 2.60 -3.79 21.04
CA ILE A 268 1.40 -3.31 20.31
C ILE A 268 1.30 -1.77 20.40
N ILE A 269 1.52 -1.19 21.56
CA ILE A 269 1.53 0.28 21.72
C ILE A 269 2.65 0.91 20.87
N GLY A 270 3.86 0.38 20.93
CA GLY A 270 4.98 0.85 20.12
C GLY A 270 4.66 0.81 18.63
N TRP A 271 4.04 -0.26 18.17
CA TRP A 271 3.60 -0.38 16.77
C TRP A 271 2.47 0.60 16.45
N GLY A 272 1.52 0.83 17.36
CA GLY A 272 0.50 1.87 17.24
C GLY A 272 1.11 3.28 17.08
N VAL A 273 2.16 3.62 17.84
CA VAL A 273 2.88 4.89 17.69
C VAL A 273 3.51 5.01 16.29
N THR A 274 4.11 3.92 15.78
CA THR A 274 4.60 3.84 14.40
C THR A 274 3.47 4.08 13.40
N GLY A 275 2.32 3.43 13.59
CA GLY A 275 1.13 3.60 12.75
C GLY A 275 0.62 5.05 12.70
N ILE A 276 0.58 5.76 13.86
CA ILE A 276 0.24 7.20 13.90
C ILE A 276 1.22 8.01 13.04
N GLY A 277 2.52 7.77 13.18
CA GLY A 277 3.55 8.45 12.41
C GLY A 277 3.40 8.24 10.90
N MET A 278 3.15 7.02 10.46
CA MET A 278 2.89 6.68 9.06
C MET A 278 1.61 7.38 8.56
N GLY A 279 0.51 7.25 9.29
CA GLY A 279 -0.75 7.91 8.96
C GLY A 279 -0.63 9.43 8.87
N PHE A 280 0.21 10.04 9.72
CA PHE A 280 0.42 11.48 9.72
C PHE A 280 1.16 11.98 8.47
N SER A 281 2.03 11.18 7.84
CA SER A 281 2.78 11.57 6.63
C SER A 281 2.02 11.34 5.32
N TYR A 282 1.23 10.28 5.22
CA TYR A 282 0.67 9.79 3.95
C TYR A 282 -0.23 10.77 3.20
N PRO A 283 -1.24 11.42 3.85
CA PRO A 283 -2.12 12.34 3.15
C PRO A 283 -1.36 13.55 2.61
N ARG A 284 -0.45 14.10 3.41
CA ARG A 284 0.37 15.26 3.03
C ARG A 284 1.31 14.92 1.88
N LEU A 285 1.99 13.79 1.98
CA LEU A 285 2.93 13.33 0.96
C LEU A 285 2.24 13.12 -0.39
N SER A 286 1.08 12.47 -0.40
CA SER A 286 0.32 12.21 -1.62
C SER A 286 -0.21 13.52 -2.23
N ALA A 287 -0.77 14.41 -1.40
CA ALA A 287 -1.30 15.69 -1.85
C ALA A 287 -0.19 16.59 -2.42
N GLU A 288 0.96 16.67 -1.75
CA GLU A 288 2.07 17.52 -2.17
C GLU A 288 2.77 16.97 -3.41
N ALA A 289 2.91 15.66 -3.55
CA ALA A 289 3.45 15.06 -4.76
C ALA A 289 2.59 15.39 -6.00
N LEU A 290 1.26 15.41 -5.82
CA LEU A 290 0.34 15.77 -6.89
C LEU A 290 0.28 17.28 -7.18
N SER A 291 0.52 18.14 -6.18
CA SER A 291 0.54 19.60 -6.39
C SER A 291 1.79 20.10 -7.12
N LEU A 292 2.90 19.35 -7.02
CA LEU A 292 4.18 19.71 -7.64
C LEU A 292 4.33 19.15 -9.06
N CYS A 293 3.39 18.35 -9.57
CA CYS A 293 3.46 17.79 -10.92
C CYS A 293 2.52 18.52 -11.88
N ALA A 294 2.87 18.49 -13.18
CA ALA A 294 1.97 18.96 -14.23
C ALA A 294 0.74 18.04 -14.32
N GLU A 295 -0.40 18.57 -14.78
CA GLU A 295 -1.63 17.78 -14.95
C GLU A 295 -1.43 16.54 -15.84
N THR A 296 -0.56 16.66 -16.85
CA THR A 296 -0.21 15.57 -17.76
C THR A 296 0.62 14.47 -17.11
N GLU A 297 1.28 14.75 -15.97
CA GLU A 297 2.15 13.81 -15.23
C GLU A 297 1.47 13.18 -14.03
N THR A 298 0.25 13.61 -13.67
CA THR A 298 -0.48 13.16 -12.47
C THR A 298 -0.61 11.64 -12.41
N GLY A 299 -0.94 11.01 -13.55
CA GLY A 299 -1.04 9.55 -13.64
C GLY A 299 0.30 8.84 -13.42
N PHE A 300 1.39 9.39 -13.97
CA PHE A 300 2.73 8.84 -13.78
C PHE A 300 3.20 8.98 -12.31
N ILE A 301 3.01 10.15 -11.71
CA ILE A 301 3.38 10.38 -10.31
C ILE A 301 2.53 9.53 -9.36
N GLY A 302 1.22 9.43 -9.60
CA GLY A 302 0.34 8.52 -8.84
C GLY A 302 0.80 7.07 -8.94
N SER A 303 1.20 6.62 -10.13
CA SER A 303 1.78 5.29 -10.33
C SER A 303 3.11 5.11 -9.60
N ALA A 304 4.01 6.12 -9.67
CA ALA A 304 5.31 6.08 -9.01
C ALA A 304 5.17 5.97 -7.48
N LEU A 305 4.22 6.71 -6.89
CA LEU A 305 3.90 6.62 -5.45
C LEU A 305 3.42 5.21 -5.05
N GLN A 306 2.64 4.53 -5.90
CA GLN A 306 2.15 3.19 -5.61
C GLN A 306 3.22 2.12 -5.85
N VAL A 307 3.99 2.25 -6.93
CA VAL A 307 5.07 1.30 -7.25
C VAL A 307 6.16 1.36 -6.19
N SER A 308 6.54 2.55 -5.71
CA SER A 308 7.53 2.69 -4.64
C SER A 308 7.11 1.94 -3.38
N GLY A 309 5.81 1.92 -3.05
CA GLY A 309 5.24 1.19 -1.92
C GLY A 309 5.16 -0.32 -2.15
N SER A 310 4.89 -0.76 -3.37
CA SER A 310 4.66 -2.19 -3.64
C SER A 310 5.91 -3.06 -3.53
N ILE A 311 7.11 -2.49 -3.51
CA ILE A 311 8.36 -3.22 -3.31
C ILE A 311 8.56 -3.60 -1.84
N GLY A 312 8.09 -2.75 -0.90
CA GLY A 312 8.15 -3.03 0.53
C GLY A 312 7.07 -3.99 1.05
N LEU A 313 5.96 -4.16 0.35
CA LEU A 313 4.77 -4.85 0.85
C LEU A 313 4.60 -6.30 0.35
N ARG A 314 5.54 -6.87 -0.40
CA ARG A 314 5.39 -8.22 -0.96
C ARG A 314 6.36 -9.22 -0.35
N GLU A 315 6.14 -9.53 0.92
CA GLU A 315 6.67 -10.74 1.53
C GLU A 315 5.55 -11.46 2.29
N SER A 316 4.70 -12.17 1.57
CA SER A 316 3.79 -13.16 2.16
C SER A 316 3.47 -14.23 1.15
#